data_e583194008b16cbd69fca6ef56068512
#
_entry.id   e583194008b16cbd69fca6ef56068512
#
_cell.length_a   1.000
_cell.length_b   1.000
_cell.length_c   1.000
_cell.angle_alpha   90.00
_cell.angle_beta   90.00
_cell.angle_gamma   90.00
#
_symmetry.space_group_name_H-M   'P 1'
#
loop_
_entity.id
_entity.type
_entity.pdbx_description
1 polymer ?
#
loop_
_entity_poly.entity_id
_entity_poly.type
_entity_poly.pdbx_seq_one_letter_code
_entity_poly.pdbx_strand_id
1 'polypeptide(L)'
;MDRILKVIDGVTKDKLVKDIINSLNENQEKSKDWLIEKSKQYFTFFNNPSVVVAAGWYGHLANKINDNIYTTGEIVSFDKDLKCKRIGQKLYKDIIFTVADITYFNIKNYDIIICTSCEHLGQYLIDEFLKRRKKGSLVILQSNNFFSIKEHINCHNSVIEFEKTLKLEKILYRGTLKLDKFDRYMVIGI
;
A
#
# COMPACT_ATOMS: atom_id res chain seq x y z
N MET A 1 2.42 -4.75 -19.95
CA MET A 1 1.59 -5.93 -20.31
C MET A 1 2.46 -7.20 -20.46
N ASP A 2 3.52 -7.21 -21.27
CA ASP A 2 4.34 -8.40 -21.55
C ASP A 2 4.99 -9.10 -20.35
N ARG A 3 5.45 -8.35 -19.33
CA ARG A 3 6.06 -8.94 -18.12
C ARG A 3 5.05 -9.76 -17.30
N ILE A 4 3.82 -9.26 -17.23
CA ILE A 4 2.72 -9.92 -16.49
C ILE A 4 2.32 -11.20 -17.19
N LEU A 5 2.16 -11.16 -18.52
CA LEU A 5 1.84 -12.35 -19.32
C LEU A 5 2.90 -13.44 -19.15
N LYS A 6 4.20 -13.08 -19.21
CA LYS A 6 5.30 -14.04 -18.99
C LYS A 6 5.31 -14.69 -17.61
N VAL A 7 4.85 -13.98 -16.57
CA VAL A 7 4.74 -14.53 -15.23
C VAL A 7 3.51 -15.45 -15.12
N ILE A 8 2.40 -15.07 -15.76
CA ILE A 8 1.18 -15.89 -15.82
C ILE A 8 1.42 -17.20 -16.59
N ASP A 9 2.11 -17.17 -17.71
CA ASP A 9 2.46 -18.35 -18.50
C ASP A 9 3.31 -19.38 -17.72
N GLY A 10 4.07 -18.93 -16.73
CA GLY A 10 4.83 -19.80 -15.83
C GLY A 10 4.07 -20.29 -14.60
N VAL A 11 2.78 -19.95 -14.47
CA VAL A 11 1.95 -20.30 -13.31
C VAL A 11 0.86 -21.28 -13.68
N THR A 12 0.99 -22.50 -13.19
CA THR A 12 0.04 -23.61 -13.50
C THR A 12 -1.21 -23.66 -12.60
N LYS A 13 -1.40 -22.71 -11.68
CA LYS A 13 -2.51 -22.71 -10.71
C LYS A 13 -3.50 -21.58 -11.00
N ASP A 14 -4.68 -21.89 -11.50
CA ASP A 14 -5.78 -20.95 -11.81
C ASP A 14 -6.05 -19.90 -10.72
N LYS A 15 -6.00 -20.30 -9.46
CA LYS A 15 -6.22 -19.37 -8.34
C LYS A 15 -5.16 -18.28 -8.29
N LEU A 16 -3.90 -18.62 -8.50
CA LEU A 16 -2.80 -17.64 -8.45
C LEU A 16 -2.82 -16.70 -9.65
N VAL A 17 -3.20 -17.19 -10.82
CA VAL A 17 -3.41 -16.36 -12.02
C VAL A 17 -4.52 -15.33 -11.76
N LYS A 18 -5.65 -15.77 -11.20
CA LYS A 18 -6.76 -14.87 -10.81
C LYS A 18 -6.31 -13.82 -9.80
N ASP A 19 -5.52 -14.19 -8.81
CA ASP A 19 -5.02 -13.24 -7.80
C ASP A 19 -4.09 -12.18 -8.42
N ILE A 20 -3.21 -12.57 -9.36
CA ILE A 20 -2.35 -11.62 -10.09
C ILE A 20 -3.21 -10.67 -10.93
N ILE A 21 -4.20 -11.18 -11.67
CA ILE A 21 -5.12 -10.37 -12.46
C ILE A 21 -5.92 -9.44 -11.56
N ASN A 22 -6.42 -9.92 -10.42
CA ASN A 22 -7.16 -9.09 -9.46
C ASN A 22 -6.32 -7.95 -8.89
N SER A 23 -5.01 -8.14 -8.71
CA SER A 23 -4.12 -7.08 -8.22
C SER A 23 -3.98 -5.91 -9.21
N LEU A 24 -4.41 -6.10 -10.45
CA LEU A 24 -4.32 -5.18 -11.57
C LEU A 24 -5.70 -4.78 -12.13
N ASN A 25 -6.78 -5.08 -11.41
CA ASN A 25 -8.11 -4.68 -11.85
C ASN A 25 -8.28 -3.15 -11.83
N GLU A 26 -9.29 -2.65 -12.55
CA GLU A 26 -9.52 -1.23 -12.76
C GLU A 26 -9.64 -0.44 -11.44
N ASN A 27 -10.30 -0.99 -10.42
CA ASN A 27 -10.44 -0.33 -9.12
C ASN A 27 -9.09 -0.23 -8.39
N GLN A 28 -8.24 -1.26 -8.51
CA GLN A 28 -6.89 -1.24 -7.97
C GLN A 28 -6.01 -0.21 -8.68
N GLU A 29 -6.11 -0.12 -10.01
CA GLU A 29 -5.37 0.87 -10.79
C GLU A 29 -5.81 2.29 -10.44
N LYS A 30 -7.11 2.59 -10.48
CA LYS A 30 -7.66 3.90 -10.09
C LYS A 30 -7.23 4.32 -8.69
N SER A 31 -7.24 3.39 -7.74
CA SER A 31 -6.85 3.66 -6.35
C SER A 31 -5.35 4.01 -6.22
N LYS A 32 -4.48 3.28 -6.95
CA LYS A 32 -3.04 3.54 -6.93
C LYS A 32 -2.68 4.84 -7.66
N ASP A 33 -3.30 5.12 -8.80
CA ASP A 33 -3.10 6.35 -9.55
C ASP A 33 -3.54 7.57 -8.74
N TRP A 34 -4.68 7.47 -8.06
CA TRP A 34 -5.14 8.49 -7.14
C TRP A 34 -4.16 8.72 -5.97
N LEU A 35 -3.61 7.64 -5.41
CA LEU A 35 -2.59 7.75 -4.36
C LEU A 35 -1.37 8.52 -4.88
N ILE A 36 -0.83 8.15 -6.04
CA ILE A 36 0.33 8.82 -6.65
C ILE A 36 0.02 10.29 -6.88
N GLU A 37 -1.13 10.62 -7.51
CA GLU A 37 -1.53 12.00 -7.80
C GLU A 37 -1.55 12.88 -6.54
N LYS A 38 -2.16 12.38 -5.46
CA LYS A 38 -2.36 13.17 -4.24
C LYS A 38 -1.13 13.19 -3.33
N SER A 39 -0.25 12.19 -3.42
CA SER A 39 0.89 12.07 -2.50
C SER A 39 2.20 12.64 -3.05
N LYS A 40 2.42 12.68 -4.37
CA LYS A 40 3.71 13.03 -4.98
C LYS A 40 4.32 14.34 -4.46
N GLN A 41 3.49 15.36 -4.19
CA GLN A 41 3.97 16.64 -3.66
C GLN A 41 4.60 16.52 -2.27
N TYR A 42 4.20 15.55 -1.46
CA TYR A 42 4.71 15.35 -0.10
C TYR A 42 6.04 14.58 -0.07
N PHE A 43 6.37 13.86 -1.14
CA PHE A 43 7.68 13.21 -1.28
C PHE A 43 8.82 14.24 -1.35
N THR A 44 8.53 15.44 -1.85
CA THR A 44 9.52 16.54 -1.93
C THR A 44 9.92 17.10 -0.56
N PHE A 45 9.23 16.71 0.51
CA PHE A 45 9.64 17.09 1.88
C PHE A 45 10.93 16.38 2.33
N PHE A 46 11.33 15.35 1.60
CA PHE A 46 12.48 14.53 1.94
C PHE A 46 13.50 14.57 0.78
N ASN A 47 14.76 14.54 1.17
CA ASN A 47 15.84 14.37 0.20
C ASN A 47 16.16 12.87 0.13
N ASN A 48 15.97 12.25 -1.05
CA ASN A 48 16.24 10.84 -1.26
C ASN A 48 15.49 9.90 -0.29
N PRO A 49 14.14 9.98 -0.21
CA PRO A 49 13.40 9.26 0.81
C PRO A 49 13.45 7.75 0.66
N SER A 50 13.61 7.07 1.78
CA SER A 50 13.36 5.63 1.90
C SER A 50 11.87 5.38 2.05
N VAL A 51 11.33 4.46 1.23
CA VAL A 51 9.90 4.18 1.15
C VAL A 51 9.61 2.73 1.52
N VAL A 52 8.59 2.50 2.34
CA VAL A 52 8.07 1.16 2.59
C VAL A 52 6.59 1.06 2.26
N VAL A 53 6.22 0.02 1.51
CA VAL A 53 4.84 -0.36 1.21
C VAL A 53 4.51 -1.62 2.01
N ALA A 54 3.69 -1.47 3.04
CA ALA A 54 3.25 -2.54 3.93
C ALA A 54 2.04 -3.28 3.33
N ALA A 55 1.99 -4.61 3.49
CA ALA A 55 0.99 -5.48 2.88
C ALA A 55 0.88 -5.21 1.37
N GLY A 56 2.05 -5.10 0.71
CA GLY A 56 2.20 -4.56 -0.63
C GLY A 56 1.84 -5.54 -1.74
N TRP A 57 1.33 -6.73 -1.37
CA TRP A 57 0.92 -7.79 -2.29
C TRP A 57 2.05 -8.08 -3.30
N TYR A 58 1.78 -8.04 -4.60
CA TYR A 58 2.78 -8.30 -5.66
C TYR A 58 3.66 -7.08 -6.00
N GLY A 59 3.57 -5.97 -5.23
CA GLY A 59 4.45 -4.81 -5.37
C GLY A 59 4.07 -3.82 -6.48
N HIS A 60 2.87 -3.93 -7.04
CA HIS A 60 2.47 -3.05 -8.13
C HIS A 60 2.45 -1.56 -7.73
N LEU A 61 1.97 -1.23 -6.51
CA LEU A 61 2.03 0.14 -6.00
C LEU A 61 3.48 0.61 -5.83
N ALA A 62 4.35 -0.23 -5.28
CA ALA A 62 5.77 0.11 -5.11
C ALA A 62 6.42 0.43 -6.45
N ASN A 63 6.14 -0.36 -7.49
CA ASN A 63 6.64 -0.08 -8.83
C ASN A 63 6.04 1.20 -9.42
N LYS A 64 4.74 1.47 -9.24
CA LYS A 64 4.14 2.74 -9.68
C LYS A 64 4.80 3.95 -9.00
N ILE A 65 5.15 3.85 -7.72
CA ILE A 65 5.89 4.91 -7.01
C ILE A 65 7.25 5.09 -7.68
N ASN A 66 8.00 4.02 -7.92
CA ASN A 66 9.29 4.07 -8.58
C ASN A 66 9.23 4.73 -9.97
N ASP A 67 8.20 4.42 -10.75
CA ASP A 67 8.06 4.91 -12.12
C ASP A 67 7.55 6.37 -12.22
N ASN A 68 6.82 6.87 -11.19
CA ASN A 68 6.10 8.14 -11.27
C ASN A 68 6.58 9.21 -10.27
N ILE A 69 7.32 8.80 -9.24
CA ILE A 69 7.86 9.70 -8.22
C ILE A 69 9.37 9.56 -8.24
N TYR A 70 10.04 10.62 -8.69
CA TYR A 70 11.51 10.65 -8.70
C TYR A 70 12.04 10.64 -7.26
N THR A 71 12.30 9.46 -6.76
CA THR A 71 13.01 9.21 -5.53
C THR A 71 14.21 8.33 -5.84
N THR A 72 15.33 8.67 -5.28
CA THR A 72 16.55 7.87 -5.43
C THR A 72 16.77 6.95 -4.24
N GLY A 73 15.88 7.01 -3.26
CA GLY A 73 15.88 6.16 -2.08
C GLY A 73 15.40 4.74 -2.35
N GLU A 74 15.62 3.90 -1.37
CA GLU A 74 15.18 2.51 -1.39
C GLU A 74 13.65 2.42 -1.33
N ILE A 75 13.07 1.57 -2.17
CA ILE A 75 11.65 1.21 -2.11
C ILE A 75 11.51 -0.26 -1.74
N VAL A 76 10.95 -0.51 -0.56
CA VAL A 76 10.69 -1.85 -0.04
C VAL A 76 9.20 -2.14 -0.06
N SER A 77 8.82 -3.28 -0.62
CA SER A 77 7.48 -3.84 -0.51
C SER A 77 7.53 -5.11 0.34
N PHE A 78 6.74 -5.19 1.39
CA PHE A 78 6.66 -6.42 2.18
C PHE A 78 5.23 -6.94 2.30
N ASP A 79 5.14 -8.25 2.37
CA ASP A 79 3.90 -8.99 2.63
C ASP A 79 4.23 -10.22 3.45
N LYS A 80 3.26 -10.74 4.21
CA LYS A 80 3.43 -11.99 4.96
C LYS A 80 3.44 -13.23 4.07
N ASP A 81 2.86 -13.17 2.87
CA ASP A 81 2.82 -14.28 1.93
C ASP A 81 4.11 -14.32 1.08
N LEU A 82 4.87 -15.41 1.23
CA LEU A 82 6.07 -15.68 0.42
C LEU A 82 5.80 -15.65 -1.08
N LYS A 83 4.57 -15.98 -1.53
CA LYS A 83 4.22 -15.93 -2.96
C LYS A 83 4.29 -14.50 -3.48
N CYS A 84 3.86 -13.52 -2.68
CA CYS A 84 3.94 -12.11 -3.05
C CYS A 84 5.37 -11.69 -3.36
N LYS A 85 6.34 -12.06 -2.51
CA LYS A 85 7.76 -11.82 -2.77
C LYS A 85 8.23 -12.51 -4.05
N ARG A 86 7.96 -13.82 -4.21
CA ARG A 86 8.44 -14.61 -5.36
C ARG A 86 7.94 -14.09 -6.69
N ILE A 87 6.69 -13.64 -6.74
CA ILE A 87 6.06 -13.08 -7.93
C ILE A 87 6.53 -11.65 -8.15
N GLY A 88 6.49 -10.82 -7.12
CA GLY A 88 6.91 -9.43 -7.18
C GLY A 88 8.33 -9.27 -7.71
N GLN A 89 9.28 -10.06 -7.24
CA GLN A 89 10.67 -10.05 -7.71
C GLN A 89 10.83 -10.44 -9.19
N LYS A 90 9.90 -11.21 -9.75
CA LYS A 90 9.88 -11.53 -11.18
C LYS A 90 9.32 -10.38 -12.02
N LEU A 91 8.31 -9.68 -11.48
CA LEU A 91 7.62 -8.57 -12.15
C LEU A 91 8.44 -7.27 -12.11
N TYR A 92 9.02 -6.94 -10.95
CA TYR A 92 9.60 -5.62 -10.67
C TYR A 92 11.00 -5.74 -10.08
N LYS A 93 12.02 -5.48 -10.90
CA LYS A 93 13.44 -5.71 -10.57
C LYS A 93 14.02 -4.64 -9.65
N ASP A 94 13.47 -3.44 -9.72
CA ASP A 94 13.97 -2.26 -8.99
C ASP A 94 13.31 -2.10 -7.61
N ILE A 95 12.43 -3.06 -7.24
CA ILE A 95 11.74 -3.06 -5.94
C ILE A 95 12.35 -4.15 -5.05
N ILE A 96 12.63 -3.79 -3.80
CA ILE A 96 13.10 -4.74 -2.78
C ILE A 96 11.89 -5.43 -2.16
N PHE A 97 11.83 -6.76 -2.26
CA PHE A 97 10.75 -7.55 -1.68
C PHE A 97 11.18 -8.29 -0.43
N THR A 98 10.43 -8.15 0.65
CA THR A 98 10.66 -8.86 1.92
C THR A 98 9.41 -9.64 2.34
N VAL A 99 9.61 -10.82 2.93
CA VAL A 99 8.53 -11.55 3.61
C VAL A 99 8.57 -11.16 5.07
N ALA A 100 7.51 -10.52 5.53
CA ALA A 100 7.41 -10.11 6.93
C ALA A 100 5.95 -9.92 7.34
N ASP A 101 5.68 -10.18 8.61
CA ASP A 101 4.43 -9.76 9.24
C ASP A 101 4.55 -8.29 9.68
N ILE A 102 3.45 -7.53 9.51
CA ILE A 102 3.38 -6.12 9.90
C ILE A 102 3.69 -5.91 11.38
N THR A 103 3.41 -6.92 12.22
CA THR A 103 3.70 -6.89 13.66
C THR A 103 5.19 -6.77 13.97
N TYR A 104 6.04 -7.36 13.13
CA TYR A 104 7.48 -7.47 13.44
C TYR A 104 8.36 -6.65 12.49
N PHE A 105 7.84 -6.18 11.36
CA PHE A 105 8.65 -5.44 10.40
C PHE A 105 9.12 -4.10 10.98
N ASN A 106 10.42 -3.83 10.91
CA ASN A 106 11.01 -2.61 11.45
C ASN A 106 10.89 -1.44 10.46
N ILE A 107 10.06 -0.44 10.82
CA ILE A 107 9.82 0.75 10.00
C ILE A 107 10.59 2.00 10.47
N LYS A 108 11.44 1.89 11.47
CA LYS A 108 12.13 3.05 12.10
C LYS A 108 13.02 3.84 11.16
N ASN A 109 13.47 3.23 10.07
CA ASN A 109 14.40 3.86 9.14
C ASN A 109 13.73 4.44 7.89
N TYR A 110 12.42 4.27 7.73
CA TYR A 110 11.72 4.73 6.55
C TYR A 110 11.17 6.15 6.73
N ASP A 111 11.40 6.97 5.68
CA ASP A 111 10.87 8.34 5.60
C ASP A 111 9.39 8.34 5.26
N ILE A 112 8.98 7.40 4.41
CA ILE A 112 7.62 7.30 3.89
C ILE A 112 7.09 5.89 4.11
N ILE A 113 5.94 5.80 4.77
CA ILE A 113 5.28 4.54 5.16
C ILE A 113 3.91 4.51 4.50
N ILE A 114 3.65 3.48 3.70
CA ILE A 114 2.42 3.34 2.93
C ILE A 114 1.74 2.02 3.28
N CYS A 115 0.45 2.06 3.62
CA CYS A 115 -0.40 0.88 3.75
C CYS A 115 -1.76 1.15 3.10
N THR A 116 -2.06 0.41 2.02
CA THR A 116 -3.32 0.55 1.27
C THR A 116 -4.31 -0.58 1.54
N SER A 117 -4.08 -1.34 2.61
CA SER A 117 -4.86 -2.53 2.98
C SER A 117 -5.32 -2.47 4.44
N CYS A 118 -5.59 -1.24 4.95
CA CYS A 118 -5.98 -1.05 6.35
C CYS A 118 -7.29 -1.77 6.69
N GLU A 119 -8.19 -1.96 5.71
CA GLU A 119 -9.43 -2.72 5.87
C GLU A 119 -9.23 -4.19 6.25
N HIS A 120 -8.07 -4.76 5.90
CA HIS A 120 -7.71 -6.14 6.26
C HIS A 120 -6.96 -6.27 7.59
N LEU A 121 -6.62 -5.15 8.21
CA LEU A 121 -5.81 -5.10 9.43
C LEU A 121 -6.67 -4.62 10.61
N GLY A 122 -6.63 -5.33 11.72
CA GLY A 122 -7.26 -4.83 12.95
C GLY A 122 -6.63 -3.50 13.38
N GLN A 123 -7.44 -2.56 13.91
CA GLN A 123 -6.97 -1.23 14.30
C GLN A 123 -5.75 -1.28 15.24
N TYR A 124 -5.75 -2.21 16.18
CA TYR A 124 -4.61 -2.42 17.09
C TYR A 124 -3.29 -2.68 16.34
N LEU A 125 -3.32 -3.45 15.24
CA LEU A 125 -2.11 -3.74 14.45
C LEU A 125 -1.62 -2.48 13.74
N ILE A 126 -2.53 -1.66 13.23
CA ILE A 126 -2.19 -0.37 12.60
C ILE A 126 -1.56 0.55 13.63
N ASP A 127 -2.14 0.67 14.82
CA ASP A 127 -1.64 1.50 15.90
C ASP A 127 -0.22 1.07 16.34
N GLU A 128 -0.01 -0.22 16.58
CA GLU A 128 1.30 -0.74 16.99
C GLU A 128 2.34 -0.64 15.87
N PHE A 129 1.94 -0.80 14.61
CA PHE A 129 2.80 -0.59 13.46
C PHE A 129 3.26 0.87 13.40
N LEU A 130 2.33 1.82 13.45
CA LEU A 130 2.63 3.24 13.33
C LEU A 130 3.40 3.81 14.52
N LYS A 131 3.23 3.28 15.74
CA LYS A 131 4.05 3.67 16.90
C LYS A 131 5.56 3.48 16.69
N ARG A 132 5.93 2.53 15.83
CA ARG A 132 7.35 2.20 15.58
C ARG A 132 8.01 3.10 14.55
N ARG A 133 7.25 4.02 13.90
CA ARG A 133 7.81 4.93 12.91
C ARG A 133 8.77 5.93 13.55
N LYS A 134 9.71 6.45 12.79
CA LYS A 134 10.48 7.59 13.23
C LYS A 134 9.61 8.86 13.25
N LYS A 135 9.93 9.78 14.13
CA LYS A 135 9.25 11.08 14.19
C LYS A 135 9.41 11.82 12.85
N GLY A 136 8.32 12.38 12.36
CA GLY A 136 8.28 13.12 11.09
C GLY A 136 8.20 12.25 9.84
N SER A 137 8.07 10.93 9.95
CA SER A 137 7.77 10.08 8.78
C SER A 137 6.44 10.47 8.16
N LEU A 138 6.39 10.54 6.84
CA LEU A 138 5.14 10.64 6.08
C LEU A 138 4.41 9.30 6.11
N VAL A 139 3.14 9.32 6.44
CA VAL A 139 2.28 8.13 6.48
C VAL A 139 1.17 8.31 5.46
N ILE A 140 0.96 7.31 4.59
CA ILE A 140 -0.10 7.27 3.60
C ILE A 140 -0.93 6.00 3.82
N LEU A 141 -2.17 6.16 4.22
CA LEU A 141 -3.04 5.04 4.58
C LEU A 141 -4.31 5.06 3.73
N GLN A 142 -4.75 3.87 3.31
CA GLN A 142 -6.05 3.71 2.66
C GLN A 142 -6.88 2.63 3.36
N SER A 143 -8.19 2.87 3.39
CA SER A 143 -9.25 1.94 3.81
C SER A 143 -10.46 2.12 2.90
N ASN A 144 -11.58 1.49 3.19
CA ASN A 144 -12.80 1.56 2.38
C ASN A 144 -14.07 1.32 3.22
N ASN A 145 -15.25 1.39 2.56
CA ASN A 145 -16.54 1.02 3.12
C ASN A 145 -17.12 -0.28 2.52
N PHE A 146 -16.27 -1.17 2.01
CA PHE A 146 -16.73 -2.40 1.37
C PHE A 146 -16.94 -3.52 2.42
N PHE A 147 -17.96 -3.38 3.26
CA PHE A 147 -18.28 -4.27 4.38
C PHE A 147 -18.72 -5.69 3.96
N SER A 148 -19.07 -5.91 2.70
CA SER A 148 -19.58 -7.21 2.22
C SER A 148 -18.50 -8.28 2.07
N ILE A 149 -17.24 -7.93 2.21
CA ILE A 149 -16.11 -8.88 2.14
C ILE A 149 -15.74 -9.31 3.54
N LYS A 150 -15.77 -10.61 3.81
CA LYS A 150 -15.52 -11.19 5.14
C LYS A 150 -14.14 -10.83 5.71
N GLU A 151 -13.14 -10.71 4.85
CA GLU A 151 -11.76 -10.37 5.20
C GLU A 151 -11.57 -8.87 5.51
N HIS A 152 -12.58 -8.04 5.24
CA HIS A 152 -12.57 -6.61 5.56
C HIS A 152 -13.07 -6.38 6.98
N ILE A 153 -12.16 -6.48 7.94
CA ILE A 153 -12.47 -6.41 9.38
C ILE A 153 -12.36 -5.00 9.96
N ASN A 154 -11.88 -4.03 9.17
CA ASN A 154 -11.63 -2.64 9.60
C ASN A 154 -12.05 -1.65 8.51
N CYS A 155 -13.28 -1.79 8.04
CA CYS A 155 -13.94 -0.83 7.17
C CYS A 155 -14.49 0.36 7.97
N HIS A 156 -14.69 1.48 7.29
CA HIS A 156 -15.23 2.72 7.86
C HIS A 156 -16.36 3.26 6.99
N ASN A 157 -17.33 4.00 7.58
CA ASN A 157 -18.44 4.57 6.81
C ASN A 157 -18.04 5.85 6.08
N SER A 158 -16.95 6.50 6.49
CA SER A 158 -16.46 7.73 5.88
C SER A 158 -14.96 7.92 6.09
N VAL A 159 -14.35 8.80 5.28
CA VAL A 159 -12.96 9.20 5.47
C VAL A 159 -12.72 9.88 6.82
N ILE A 160 -13.71 10.58 7.36
CA ILE A 160 -13.64 11.24 8.68
C ILE A 160 -13.60 10.19 9.80
N GLU A 161 -14.40 9.13 9.67
CA GLU A 161 -14.36 8.02 10.62
C GLU A 161 -13.00 7.33 10.58
N PHE A 162 -12.50 7.03 9.38
CA PHE A 162 -11.17 6.44 9.20
C PHE A 162 -10.07 7.33 9.81
N GLU A 163 -10.05 8.63 9.50
CA GLU A 163 -9.06 9.58 10.05
C GLU A 163 -9.05 9.59 11.58
N LYS A 164 -10.22 9.58 12.23
CA LYS A 164 -10.33 9.58 13.69
C LYS A 164 -9.72 8.36 14.38
N THR A 165 -9.57 7.25 13.66
CA THR A 165 -8.90 6.05 14.21
C THR A 165 -7.38 6.14 14.14
N LEU A 166 -6.84 7.09 13.36
CA LEU A 166 -5.41 7.22 13.10
C LEU A 166 -4.78 8.22 14.09
N LYS A 167 -3.71 7.81 14.75
CA LYS A 167 -2.95 8.65 15.70
C LYS A 167 -1.82 9.38 14.98
N LEU A 168 -2.18 10.32 14.08
CA LEU A 168 -1.24 11.18 13.36
C LEU A 168 -1.17 12.56 14.00
N GLU A 169 0.04 13.13 14.07
CA GLU A 169 0.25 14.44 14.66
C GLU A 169 -0.35 15.57 13.81
N LYS A 170 -0.30 15.40 12.48
CA LYS A 170 -0.84 16.36 11.51
C LYS A 170 -1.39 15.65 10.29
N ILE A 171 -2.60 16.00 9.91
CA ILE A 171 -3.21 15.56 8.66
C ILE A 171 -2.83 16.55 7.56
N LEU A 172 -2.23 16.05 6.48
CA LEU A 172 -1.82 16.82 5.31
C LEU A 172 -2.85 16.71 4.18
N TYR A 173 -3.48 15.55 4.07
CA TYR A 173 -4.54 15.29 3.09
C TYR A 173 -5.50 14.23 3.62
N ARG A 174 -6.76 14.39 3.27
CA ARG A 174 -7.80 13.36 3.36
C ARG A 174 -8.71 13.43 2.16
N GLY A 175 -9.17 12.31 1.67
CA GLY A 175 -10.02 12.27 0.50
C GLY A 175 -10.77 10.96 0.35
N THR A 176 -11.76 11.00 -0.54
CA THR A 176 -12.58 9.86 -0.92
C THR A 176 -12.55 9.71 -2.44
N LEU A 177 -12.21 8.52 -2.91
CA LEU A 177 -12.34 8.11 -4.30
C LEU A 177 -13.60 7.26 -4.42
N LYS A 178 -14.54 7.69 -5.24
CA LYS A 178 -15.74 6.93 -5.58
C LYS A 178 -15.38 5.84 -6.58
N LEU A 179 -15.64 4.59 -6.24
CA LEU A 179 -15.52 3.42 -7.10
C LEU A 179 -16.91 2.80 -7.30
N ASP A 180 -17.04 1.90 -8.26
CA ASP A 180 -18.36 1.38 -8.67
C ASP A 180 -19.17 0.74 -7.53
N LYS A 181 -18.49 0.05 -6.60
CA LYS A 181 -19.13 -0.74 -5.53
C LYS A 181 -18.88 -0.22 -4.13
N PHE A 182 -17.90 0.67 -3.96
CA PHE A 182 -17.50 1.17 -2.65
C PHE A 182 -16.71 2.48 -2.78
N ASP A 183 -16.57 3.16 -1.66
CA ASP A 183 -15.72 4.33 -1.53
C ASP A 183 -14.36 3.93 -0.98
N ARG A 184 -13.29 4.40 -1.62
CA ARG A 184 -11.92 4.27 -1.14
C ARG A 184 -11.54 5.53 -0.37
N TYR A 185 -11.06 5.38 0.84
CA TYR A 185 -10.59 6.48 1.68
C TYR A 185 -9.08 6.57 1.69
N MET A 186 -8.54 7.77 1.76
CA MET A 186 -7.12 8.01 1.93
C MET A 186 -6.87 9.12 2.93
N VAL A 187 -5.90 8.87 3.82
CA VAL A 187 -5.36 9.85 4.76
C VAL A 187 -3.85 9.90 4.58
N ILE A 188 -3.31 11.11 4.47
CA ILE A 188 -1.87 11.39 4.43
C ILE A 188 -1.56 12.32 5.61
N GLY A 189 -0.54 11.97 6.39
CA GLY A 189 -0.17 12.76 7.57
C GLY A 189 1.23 12.43 8.11
N ILE A 190 1.54 12.99 9.23
CA ILE A 190 2.82 12.84 9.94
C ILE A 190 2.55 12.38 11.38
#